data_9e1ea0ed25928b3c3e32793331ff4808
#
_entry.id   9e1ea0ed25928b3c3e32793331ff4808
#
_cell.length_a   1.000
_cell.length_b   1.000
_cell.length_c   1.000
_cell.angle_alpha   90.00
_cell.angle_beta   90.00
_cell.angle_gamma   90.00
#
_symmetry.space_group_name_H-M   'P 1'
#
loop_
_entity.id
_entity.type
_entity.pdbx_description
1 polymer ?
#
loop_
_entity_poly.entity_id
_entity_poly.type
_entity_poly.pdbx_seq_one_letter_code
_entity_poly.pdbx_strand_id
1 'polypeptide(L)'
;YYLHIFGYAIIIKWKAKTDGLNEPMKSRTGNWTEYIYAIEGDLSLYVQRMFENDLLTDFLNFHYLFIYLFMIYVTTVFYAYVGERDLTDKVTLNYLLIYAVAVPYYLFFNIEVTSSWIPGMKALLYHQGWYTEFYVIHDPLDNAIPSLHIAIPFGILLLNWLHVKEQGGKMREWKHWPYHLFILVNTLIFCFSIIYLGIHWILDIPLGLLIGGIGALFIHYIQPRLRNDFGDWKKGLSKAKVKRHVVVEGLLAAIMVLIIIGATSAQSSQAETRISFRLGEGDT
;
A
#
# COMPACT_ATOMS: atom_id res chain seq x y z
N TYR A 1 -8.69 -7.02 -19.56
CA TYR A 1 -9.67 -7.01 -18.46
C TYR A 1 -9.55 -8.25 -17.56
N TYR A 2 -9.51 -9.46 -18.13
CA TYR A 2 -9.35 -10.70 -17.34
C TYR A 2 -8.06 -10.71 -16.53
N LEU A 3 -6.96 -10.18 -17.09
CA LEU A 3 -5.69 -10.07 -16.39
C LEU A 3 -5.78 -9.18 -15.14
N HIS A 4 -6.56 -8.08 -15.21
CA HIS A 4 -6.76 -7.19 -14.07
C HIS A 4 -7.55 -7.88 -12.95
N ILE A 5 -8.65 -8.53 -13.30
CA ILE A 5 -9.48 -9.29 -12.33
C ILE A 5 -8.63 -10.39 -11.66
N PHE A 6 -7.84 -11.10 -12.45
CA PHE A 6 -6.95 -12.15 -11.94
C PHE A 6 -5.84 -11.59 -11.04
N GLY A 7 -5.26 -10.46 -11.42
CA GLY A 7 -4.28 -9.73 -10.61
C GLY A 7 -4.84 -9.32 -9.25
N TYR A 8 -6.04 -8.75 -9.20
CA TYR A 8 -6.71 -8.42 -7.95
C TYR A 8 -6.99 -9.66 -7.09
N ALA A 9 -7.44 -10.76 -7.67
CA ALA A 9 -7.67 -12.00 -6.94
C ALA A 9 -6.38 -12.57 -6.33
N ILE A 10 -5.25 -12.47 -7.03
CA ILE A 10 -3.94 -12.85 -6.52
C ILE A 10 -3.53 -11.97 -5.34
N ILE A 11 -3.68 -10.65 -5.47
CA ILE A 11 -3.32 -9.70 -4.40
C ILE A 11 -4.15 -9.93 -3.14
N ILE A 12 -5.45 -10.14 -3.27
CA ILE A 12 -6.33 -10.43 -2.12
C ILE A 12 -5.86 -11.71 -1.40
N LYS A 13 -5.56 -12.78 -2.14
CA LYS A 13 -5.04 -14.02 -1.55
C LYS A 13 -3.64 -13.85 -0.95
N TRP A 14 -2.80 -13.05 -1.60
CA TRP A 14 -1.47 -12.72 -1.10
C TRP A 14 -1.55 -11.96 0.22
N LYS A 15 -2.38 -10.90 0.27
CA LYS A 15 -2.61 -10.13 1.49
C LYS A 15 -3.12 -11.02 2.62
N ALA A 16 -4.15 -11.81 2.38
CA ALA A 16 -4.72 -12.71 3.40
C ALA A 16 -3.68 -13.72 3.96
N LYS A 17 -2.79 -14.24 3.11
CA LYS A 17 -1.70 -15.11 3.57
C LYS A 17 -0.67 -14.37 4.40
N THR A 18 -0.30 -13.17 4.00
CA THR A 18 0.69 -12.35 4.69
C THR A 18 0.16 -11.82 6.02
N ASP A 19 -1.10 -11.40 6.07
CA ASP A 19 -1.74 -11.02 7.34
C ASP A 19 -1.76 -12.20 8.33
N GLY A 20 -1.99 -13.42 7.86
CA GLY A 20 -1.88 -14.64 8.69
C GLY A 20 -0.46 -14.98 9.17
N LEU A 21 0.57 -14.45 8.51
CA LEU A 21 1.98 -14.59 8.94
C LEU A 21 2.41 -13.46 9.90
N ASN A 22 1.68 -12.37 9.96
CA ASN A 22 2.07 -11.19 10.71
C ASN A 22 2.19 -11.48 12.21
N GLU A 23 1.16 -12.07 12.83
CA GLU A 23 1.16 -12.40 14.26
C GLU A 23 2.34 -13.27 14.71
N PRO A 24 2.65 -14.41 14.05
CA PRO A 24 3.84 -15.18 14.37
C PRO A 24 5.16 -14.43 14.17
N MET A 25 5.19 -13.46 13.26
CA MET A 25 6.39 -12.69 12.95
C MET A 25 6.66 -11.54 13.91
N LYS A 26 5.64 -10.88 14.45
CA LYS A 26 5.75 -9.74 15.36
C LYS A 26 6.72 -10.00 16.53
N SER A 27 6.62 -11.17 17.12
CA SER A 27 7.50 -11.53 18.24
C SER A 27 8.98 -11.66 17.85
N ARG A 28 9.30 -11.67 16.55
CA ARG A 28 10.64 -11.95 15.99
C ARG A 28 11.28 -10.72 15.33
N THR A 29 10.50 -9.81 14.79
CA THR A 29 10.98 -8.69 13.98
C THR A 29 11.29 -7.42 14.77
N GLY A 30 10.95 -7.37 16.05
CA GLY A 30 11.13 -6.16 16.86
C GLY A 30 10.08 -5.07 16.56
N ASN A 31 9.95 -4.13 17.47
CA ASN A 31 9.04 -3.00 17.34
C ASN A 31 9.84 -1.74 16.97
N TRP A 32 9.53 -1.13 15.83
CA TRP A 32 10.18 0.07 15.32
C TRP A 32 9.46 1.37 15.72
N THR A 33 8.34 1.25 16.42
CA THR A 33 7.48 2.37 16.80
C THR A 33 8.22 3.42 17.63
N GLU A 34 9.11 2.99 18.53
CA GLU A 34 9.90 3.89 19.38
C GLU A 34 10.74 4.88 18.57
N TYR A 35 11.33 4.44 17.45
CA TYR A 35 12.12 5.31 16.57
C TYR A 35 11.25 6.36 15.89
N ILE A 36 10.05 5.98 15.46
CA ILE A 36 9.10 6.92 14.84
C ILE A 36 8.61 7.93 15.88
N TYR A 37 8.24 7.45 17.07
CA TYR A 37 7.83 8.32 18.16
C TYR A 37 8.93 9.29 18.60
N ALA A 38 10.20 8.86 18.58
CA ALA A 38 11.32 9.73 18.88
C ALA A 38 11.46 10.91 17.88
N ILE A 39 10.97 10.73 16.65
CA ILE A 39 10.98 11.78 15.60
C ILE A 39 9.75 12.69 15.72
N GLU A 40 8.55 12.13 15.90
CA GLU A 40 7.29 12.86 15.83
C GLU A 40 6.74 13.31 17.18
N GLY A 41 7.05 12.56 18.25
CA GLY A 41 6.46 12.79 19.56
C GLY A 41 4.93 12.72 19.55
N ASP A 42 4.30 13.65 20.27
CA ASP A 42 2.83 13.72 20.44
C ASP A 42 2.12 14.58 19.37
N LEU A 43 2.75 14.86 18.23
CA LEU A 43 2.19 15.79 17.26
C LEU A 43 0.83 15.32 16.71
N SER A 44 0.68 14.03 16.45
CA SER A 44 -0.60 13.43 16.03
C SER A 44 -1.70 13.60 17.08
N LEU A 45 -1.36 13.49 18.37
CA LEU A 45 -2.29 13.73 19.49
C LEU A 45 -2.78 15.19 19.54
N TYR A 46 -1.87 16.15 19.29
CA TYR A 46 -2.26 17.57 19.22
C TYR A 46 -3.24 17.83 18.09
N VAL A 47 -3.01 17.25 16.91
CA VAL A 47 -3.93 17.35 15.74
C VAL A 47 -5.29 16.75 16.12
N GLN A 48 -5.32 15.55 16.70
CA GLN A 48 -6.58 14.92 17.09
C GLN A 48 -7.36 15.80 18.07
N ARG A 49 -6.74 16.26 19.16
CA ARG A 49 -7.39 17.09 20.17
C ARG A 49 -7.90 18.44 19.65
N MET A 50 -7.19 19.03 18.70
CA MET A 50 -7.55 20.31 18.11
C MET A 50 -8.85 20.23 17.28
N PHE A 51 -9.06 19.12 16.60
CA PHE A 51 -10.17 18.93 15.66
C PHE A 51 -11.22 17.94 16.14
N GLU A 52 -11.10 17.38 17.35
CA GLU A 52 -12.01 16.35 17.86
C GLU A 52 -13.48 16.80 17.80
N ASN A 53 -14.26 16.10 16.96
CA ASN A 53 -15.68 16.37 16.73
C ASN A 53 -16.34 15.09 16.21
N ASP A 54 -17.50 14.73 16.74
CA ASP A 54 -18.19 13.48 16.41
C ASP A 54 -18.60 13.43 14.93
N LEU A 55 -19.16 14.53 14.38
CA LEU A 55 -19.57 14.60 12.99
C LEU A 55 -18.36 14.45 12.04
N LEU A 56 -17.23 15.07 12.38
CA LEU A 56 -16.00 14.96 11.63
C LEU A 56 -15.47 13.52 11.70
N THR A 57 -15.52 12.90 12.88
CA THR A 57 -15.12 11.51 13.09
C THR A 57 -15.93 10.55 12.22
N ASP A 58 -17.25 10.67 12.22
CA ASP A 58 -18.13 9.84 11.41
C ASP A 58 -17.88 10.03 9.90
N PHE A 59 -17.74 11.28 9.47
CA PHE A 59 -17.41 11.59 8.08
C PHE A 59 -16.07 10.97 7.65
N LEU A 60 -15.02 11.13 8.47
CA LEU A 60 -13.70 10.63 8.14
C LEU A 60 -13.61 9.11 8.21
N ASN A 61 -14.34 8.46 9.12
CA ASN A 61 -14.48 7.00 9.14
C ASN A 61 -15.13 6.47 7.87
N PHE A 62 -16.24 7.07 7.44
CA PHE A 62 -16.87 6.73 6.17
C PHE A 62 -15.92 6.97 4.99
N HIS A 63 -15.29 8.13 4.94
CA HIS A 63 -14.38 8.52 3.87
C HIS A 63 -13.19 7.57 3.77
N TYR A 64 -12.57 7.24 4.91
CA TYR A 64 -11.39 6.39 4.98
C TYR A 64 -11.64 5.01 4.34
N LEU A 65 -12.77 4.40 4.63
CA LEU A 65 -13.12 3.10 4.07
C LEU A 65 -13.68 3.19 2.65
N PHE A 66 -14.81 3.89 2.51
CA PHE A 66 -15.61 3.79 1.29
C PHE A 66 -14.99 4.53 0.11
N ILE A 67 -14.43 5.71 0.33
CA ILE A 67 -13.79 6.46 -0.75
C ILE A 67 -12.47 5.79 -1.17
N TYR A 68 -11.76 5.18 -0.25
CA TYR A 68 -10.56 4.41 -0.59
C TYR A 68 -10.90 3.19 -1.47
N LEU A 69 -11.86 2.38 -1.07
CA LEU A 69 -12.32 1.25 -1.86
C LEU A 69 -12.87 1.69 -3.22
N PHE A 70 -13.65 2.79 -3.23
CA PHE A 70 -14.13 3.39 -4.46
C PHE A 70 -12.96 3.73 -5.39
N MET A 71 -11.93 4.40 -4.90
CA MET A 71 -10.76 4.76 -5.73
C MET A 71 -10.02 3.53 -6.26
N ILE A 72 -9.84 2.48 -5.47
CA ILE A 72 -9.17 1.27 -5.93
C ILE A 72 -9.96 0.59 -7.05
N TYR A 73 -11.26 0.36 -6.85
CA TYR A 73 -12.05 -0.44 -7.79
C TYR A 73 -12.58 0.38 -8.95
N VAL A 74 -13.09 1.58 -8.68
CA VAL A 74 -13.77 2.39 -9.70
C VAL A 74 -12.80 3.09 -10.64
N THR A 75 -11.61 3.46 -10.20
CA THR A 75 -10.64 4.17 -11.06
C THR A 75 -10.26 3.36 -12.29
N THR A 76 -9.93 2.09 -12.12
CA THR A 76 -9.57 1.21 -13.24
C THR A 76 -10.75 0.94 -14.16
N VAL A 77 -11.94 0.73 -13.60
CA VAL A 77 -13.17 0.55 -14.38
C VAL A 77 -13.52 1.83 -15.14
N PHE A 78 -13.41 2.99 -14.51
CA PHE A 78 -13.65 4.28 -15.12
C PHE A 78 -12.73 4.52 -16.33
N TYR A 79 -11.40 4.35 -16.18
CA TYR A 79 -10.46 4.53 -17.28
C TYR A 79 -10.69 3.52 -18.40
N ALA A 80 -11.04 2.28 -18.06
CA ALA A 80 -11.42 1.28 -19.05
C ALA A 80 -12.68 1.67 -19.83
N TYR A 81 -13.70 2.18 -19.12
CA TYR A 81 -14.97 2.59 -19.71
C TYR A 81 -14.82 3.79 -20.65
N VAL A 82 -14.01 4.79 -20.26
CA VAL A 82 -13.78 5.97 -21.10
C VAL A 82 -12.75 5.76 -22.22
N GLY A 83 -12.19 4.55 -22.34
CA GLY A 83 -11.28 4.15 -23.41
C GLY A 83 -9.80 4.44 -23.14
N GLU A 84 -9.42 4.91 -21.96
CA GLU A 84 -8.04 5.18 -21.54
C GLU A 84 -7.31 3.88 -21.16
N ARG A 85 -7.11 3.00 -22.15
CA ARG A 85 -6.56 1.65 -21.93
C ARG A 85 -5.17 1.65 -21.32
N ASP A 86 -4.31 2.54 -21.81
CA ASP A 86 -2.93 2.66 -21.34
C ASP A 86 -2.91 3.05 -19.86
N LEU A 87 -3.75 4.01 -19.48
CA LEU A 87 -3.87 4.46 -18.09
C LEU A 87 -4.49 3.39 -17.20
N THR A 88 -5.48 2.62 -17.71
CA THR A 88 -6.05 1.45 -17.02
C THR A 88 -4.97 0.44 -16.65
N ASP A 89 -4.13 0.08 -17.64
CA ASP A 89 -3.05 -0.88 -17.44
C ASP A 89 -2.01 -0.35 -16.43
N LYS A 90 -1.56 0.90 -16.59
CA LYS A 90 -0.59 1.53 -15.69
C LYS A 90 -1.10 1.61 -14.24
N VAL A 91 -2.34 2.04 -14.04
CA VAL A 91 -2.94 2.16 -12.70
C VAL A 91 -3.07 0.78 -12.05
N THR A 92 -3.55 -0.22 -12.77
CA THR A 92 -3.66 -1.59 -12.23
C THR A 92 -2.30 -2.15 -11.84
N LEU A 93 -1.30 -2.03 -12.72
CA LEU A 93 0.06 -2.52 -12.44
C LEU A 93 0.68 -1.78 -11.26
N ASN A 94 0.41 -0.48 -11.10
CA ASN A 94 0.88 0.29 -9.96
C ASN A 94 0.28 -0.21 -8.64
N TYR A 95 -1.02 -0.54 -8.63
CA TYR A 95 -1.65 -1.16 -7.45
C TYR A 95 -0.97 -2.47 -7.08
N LEU A 96 -0.81 -3.36 -8.07
CA LEU A 96 -0.17 -4.66 -7.85
C LEU A 96 1.25 -4.48 -7.30
N LEU A 97 2.01 -3.53 -7.84
CA LEU A 97 3.38 -3.25 -7.40
C LEU A 97 3.41 -2.69 -5.97
N ILE A 98 2.56 -1.71 -5.65
CA ILE A 98 2.50 -1.11 -4.32
C ILE A 98 2.17 -2.18 -3.28
N TYR A 99 1.16 -3.01 -3.51
CA TYR A 99 0.83 -4.11 -2.60
C TYR A 99 1.93 -5.16 -2.50
N ALA A 100 2.56 -5.50 -3.63
CA ALA A 100 3.66 -6.46 -3.65
C ALA A 100 4.87 -6.00 -2.82
N VAL A 101 5.09 -4.69 -2.70
CA VAL A 101 6.15 -4.09 -1.90
C VAL A 101 5.72 -3.86 -0.45
N ALA A 102 4.54 -3.29 -0.24
CA ALA A 102 4.07 -2.90 1.09
C ALA A 102 3.78 -4.10 2.00
N VAL A 103 3.17 -5.15 1.45
CA VAL A 103 2.79 -6.33 2.25
C VAL A 103 4.00 -7.04 2.87
N PRO A 104 5.08 -7.37 2.14
CA PRO A 104 6.30 -7.89 2.76
C PRO A 104 6.94 -6.90 3.73
N TYR A 105 6.86 -5.59 3.44
CA TYR A 105 7.40 -4.57 4.33
C TYR A 105 6.76 -4.62 5.71
N TYR A 106 5.44 -4.74 5.81
CA TYR A 106 4.73 -4.83 7.09
C TYR A 106 5.16 -6.05 7.95
N LEU A 107 5.61 -7.13 7.32
CA LEU A 107 6.09 -8.30 8.05
C LEU A 107 7.43 -8.05 8.76
N PHE A 108 8.26 -7.15 8.25
CA PHE A 108 9.60 -6.90 8.77
C PHE A 108 9.70 -5.64 9.62
N PHE A 109 8.86 -4.65 9.34
CA PHE A 109 8.86 -3.36 10.00
C PHE A 109 7.53 -3.18 10.74
N ASN A 110 7.48 -3.78 11.91
CA ASN A 110 6.34 -3.70 12.78
C ASN A 110 6.29 -2.30 13.44
N ILE A 111 5.31 -1.50 13.07
CA ILE A 111 5.09 -0.15 13.61
C ILE A 111 3.63 -0.05 14.00
N GLU A 112 3.41 0.16 15.30
CA GLU A 112 2.08 0.29 15.86
C GLU A 112 1.41 1.59 15.43
N VAL A 113 0.07 1.57 15.37
CA VAL A 113 -0.73 2.76 15.12
C VAL A 113 -0.57 3.77 16.26
N THR A 114 -0.73 5.06 15.95
CA THR A 114 -0.53 6.14 16.93
C THR A 114 -1.43 6.01 18.15
N SER A 115 -2.67 5.54 17.98
CA SER A 115 -3.62 5.34 19.10
C SER A 115 -3.25 4.19 20.04
N SER A 116 -2.45 3.22 19.60
CA SER A 116 -1.94 2.15 20.47
C SER A 116 -0.70 2.58 21.25
N TRP A 117 0.07 3.53 20.73
CA TRP A 117 1.36 3.92 21.28
C TRP A 117 1.34 5.21 22.09
N ILE A 118 0.65 6.26 21.60
CA ILE A 118 0.67 7.58 22.23
C ILE A 118 -0.34 7.64 23.39
N PRO A 119 0.10 7.87 24.63
CA PRO A 119 -0.81 7.94 25.79
C PRO A 119 -1.87 9.04 25.62
N GLY A 120 -3.14 8.68 25.77
CA GLY A 120 -4.27 9.60 25.67
C GLY A 120 -4.74 9.91 24.25
N MET A 121 -4.18 9.27 23.23
CA MET A 121 -4.72 9.30 21.88
C MET A 121 -5.87 8.31 21.74
N LYS A 122 -6.95 8.74 21.08
CA LYS A 122 -8.16 7.93 20.88
C LYS A 122 -8.06 7.15 19.57
N ALA A 123 -8.45 5.88 19.59
CA ALA A 123 -8.57 5.04 18.40
C ALA A 123 -9.91 5.33 17.70
N LEU A 124 -10.04 6.48 17.05
CA LEU A 124 -11.32 6.97 16.52
C LEU A 124 -11.83 6.13 15.33
N LEU A 125 -10.95 5.46 14.58
CA LEU A 125 -11.36 4.55 13.51
C LEU A 125 -12.06 3.29 14.06
N TYR A 126 -11.65 2.80 15.22
CA TYR A 126 -12.05 1.48 15.72
C TYR A 126 -13.22 1.54 16.72
N HIS A 127 -13.82 2.72 16.94
CA HIS A 127 -14.76 2.90 18.06
C HIS A 127 -16.24 2.88 17.70
N GLN A 128 -16.64 3.05 16.43
CA GLN A 128 -18.07 3.20 16.13
C GLN A 128 -18.49 2.55 14.81
N GLY A 129 -19.61 1.83 14.86
CA GLY A 129 -20.31 1.33 13.69
C GLY A 129 -19.92 -0.09 13.23
N TRP A 130 -20.71 -0.63 12.29
CA TRP A 130 -20.53 -1.98 11.74
C TRP A 130 -19.21 -2.14 10.94
N TYR A 131 -18.63 -1.06 10.45
CA TYR A 131 -17.35 -1.08 9.76
C TYR A 131 -16.14 -1.24 10.69
N THR A 132 -16.32 -1.06 11.99
CA THR A 132 -15.26 -1.33 12.98
C THR A 132 -14.83 -2.80 12.95
N GLU A 133 -15.78 -3.71 12.88
CA GLU A 133 -15.49 -5.15 12.77
C GLU A 133 -14.69 -5.46 11.49
N PHE A 134 -15.02 -4.79 10.39
CA PHE A 134 -14.29 -4.93 9.14
C PHE A 134 -12.81 -4.52 9.30
N TYR A 135 -12.54 -3.40 9.97
CA TYR A 135 -11.16 -2.92 10.19
C TYR A 135 -10.38 -3.83 11.13
N VAL A 136 -10.95 -4.22 12.25
CA VAL A 136 -10.28 -5.09 13.23
C VAL A 136 -9.83 -6.41 12.58
N ILE A 137 -10.60 -6.92 11.61
CA ILE A 137 -10.26 -8.18 10.93
C ILE A 137 -9.24 -7.97 9.79
N HIS A 138 -9.27 -6.83 9.09
CA HIS A 138 -8.56 -6.66 7.84
C HIS A 138 -7.38 -5.68 7.90
N ASP A 139 -7.26 -4.90 8.95
CA ASP A 139 -6.22 -3.88 9.11
C ASP A 139 -5.55 -4.02 10.50
N PRO A 140 -4.47 -4.80 10.61
CA PRO A 140 -3.78 -4.99 11.87
C PRO A 140 -3.23 -3.68 12.43
N LEU A 141 -3.30 -3.52 13.75
CA LEU A 141 -2.89 -2.31 14.50
C LEU A 141 -1.37 -2.01 14.47
N ASP A 142 -0.59 -2.80 13.77
CA ASP A 142 0.87 -2.74 13.70
C ASP A 142 1.43 -2.60 12.30
N ASN A 143 0.57 -2.28 11.33
CA ASN A 143 0.93 -2.01 9.95
C ASN A 143 0.81 -0.51 9.62
N ALA A 144 1.23 0.36 10.56
CA ALA A 144 1.02 1.78 10.40
C ALA A 144 1.79 2.37 9.20
N ILE A 145 3.01 1.93 8.92
CA ILE A 145 3.89 2.49 7.87
C ILE A 145 4.21 1.44 6.82
N PRO A 146 4.15 1.76 5.52
CA PRO A 146 3.68 2.99 4.86
C PRO A 146 2.16 3.00 4.63
N SER A 147 1.54 4.18 4.63
CA SER A 147 0.11 4.29 4.34
C SER A 147 -0.24 4.06 2.87
N LEU A 148 -1.02 3.02 2.61
CA LEU A 148 -1.57 2.75 1.27
C LEU A 148 -2.64 3.76 0.86
N HIS A 149 -3.32 4.38 1.82
CA HIS A 149 -4.29 5.44 1.60
C HIS A 149 -3.67 6.71 1.01
N ILE A 150 -2.35 6.86 1.12
CA ILE A 150 -1.57 7.92 0.48
C ILE A 150 -0.91 7.40 -0.80
N ALA A 151 -0.24 6.25 -0.72
CA ALA A 151 0.57 5.73 -1.82
C ALA A 151 -0.26 5.47 -3.10
N ILE A 152 -1.44 4.86 -2.95
CA ILE A 152 -2.26 4.48 -4.10
C ILE A 152 -2.86 5.71 -4.80
N PRO A 153 -3.59 6.61 -4.12
CA PRO A 153 -4.13 7.80 -4.77
C PRO A 153 -3.05 8.70 -5.37
N PHE A 154 -1.94 8.89 -4.68
CA PHE A 154 -0.83 9.67 -5.23
C PHE A 154 -0.22 9.03 -6.48
N GLY A 155 -0.08 7.70 -6.49
CA GLY A 155 0.35 6.98 -7.68
C GLY A 155 -0.57 7.20 -8.88
N ILE A 156 -1.90 7.24 -8.67
CA ILE A 156 -2.87 7.56 -9.72
C ILE A 156 -2.68 9.00 -10.20
N LEU A 157 -2.55 9.95 -9.27
CA LEU A 157 -2.35 11.36 -9.62
C LEU A 157 -1.11 11.56 -10.48
N LEU A 158 -0.02 10.92 -10.12
CA LEU A 158 1.23 11.02 -10.87
C LEU A 158 1.13 10.35 -12.25
N LEU A 159 0.49 9.18 -12.35
CA LEU A 159 0.25 8.51 -13.62
C LEU A 159 -0.64 9.34 -14.56
N ASN A 160 -1.69 9.98 -14.02
CA ASN A 160 -2.53 10.90 -14.77
C ASN A 160 -1.73 12.08 -15.32
N TRP A 161 -0.88 12.67 -14.48
CA TRP A 161 -0.04 13.80 -14.87
C TRP A 161 0.96 13.41 -15.96
N LEU A 162 1.63 12.27 -15.80
CA LEU A 162 2.57 11.74 -16.78
C LEU A 162 1.89 11.44 -18.12
N HIS A 163 0.71 10.83 -18.08
CA HIS A 163 -0.09 10.52 -19.26
C HIS A 163 -0.46 11.77 -20.06
N VAL A 164 -0.97 12.81 -19.38
CA VAL A 164 -1.32 14.08 -20.03
C VAL A 164 -0.08 14.79 -20.59
N LYS A 165 1.03 14.75 -19.84
CA LYS A 165 2.30 15.34 -20.27
C LYS A 165 2.86 14.65 -21.52
N GLU A 166 2.77 13.31 -21.62
CA GLU A 166 3.18 12.56 -22.82
C GLU A 166 2.38 12.96 -24.05
N GLN A 167 1.11 13.32 -23.89
CA GLN A 167 0.24 13.80 -24.95
C GLN A 167 0.46 15.29 -25.30
N GLY A 168 1.40 15.97 -24.64
CA GLY A 168 1.65 17.40 -24.85
C GLY A 168 0.54 18.32 -24.31
N GLY A 169 -0.40 17.77 -23.50
CA GLY A 169 -1.54 18.47 -22.96
C GLY A 169 -1.26 19.17 -21.62
N LYS A 170 -2.22 19.98 -21.18
CA LYS A 170 -2.26 20.55 -19.83
C LYS A 170 -3.33 19.86 -18.98
N MET A 171 -3.01 19.59 -17.72
CA MET A 171 -3.91 18.87 -16.81
C MET A 171 -5.33 19.47 -16.75
N ARG A 172 -5.46 20.80 -16.69
CA ARG A 172 -6.76 21.47 -16.63
C ARG A 172 -7.60 21.38 -17.92
N GLU A 173 -6.96 21.09 -19.04
CA GLU A 173 -7.58 20.92 -20.35
C GLU A 173 -7.92 19.43 -20.62
N TRP A 174 -7.42 18.53 -19.79
CA TRP A 174 -7.69 17.10 -19.93
C TRP A 174 -9.16 16.79 -19.66
N LYS A 175 -9.76 16.01 -20.56
CA LYS A 175 -11.18 15.61 -20.49
C LYS A 175 -11.58 15.04 -19.12
N HIS A 176 -10.67 14.33 -18.45
CA HIS A 176 -10.93 13.69 -17.16
C HIS A 176 -10.35 14.48 -15.98
N TRP A 177 -10.07 15.79 -16.18
CA TRP A 177 -9.63 16.68 -15.11
C TRP A 177 -10.55 16.67 -13.87
N PRO A 178 -11.90 16.67 -13.99
CA PRO A 178 -12.76 16.61 -12.80
C PRO A 178 -12.53 15.35 -11.95
N TYR A 179 -12.27 14.22 -12.60
CA TYR A 179 -11.94 12.97 -11.88
C TYR A 179 -10.54 13.03 -11.23
N HIS A 180 -9.56 13.61 -11.89
CA HIS A 180 -8.25 13.86 -11.30
C HIS A 180 -8.35 14.78 -10.07
N LEU A 181 -9.15 15.85 -10.16
CA LEU A 181 -9.40 16.77 -9.03
C LEU A 181 -10.11 16.04 -7.87
N PHE A 182 -11.08 15.17 -8.17
CA PHE A 182 -11.71 14.32 -7.17
C PHE A 182 -10.67 13.47 -6.43
N ILE A 183 -9.75 12.80 -7.13
CA ILE A 183 -8.68 12.01 -6.51
C ILE A 183 -7.77 12.90 -5.66
N LEU A 184 -7.38 14.08 -6.17
CA LEU A 184 -6.51 15.02 -5.45
C LEU A 184 -7.13 15.48 -4.12
N VAL A 185 -8.39 15.92 -4.15
CA VAL A 185 -9.11 16.39 -2.95
C VAL A 185 -9.20 15.25 -1.92
N ASN A 186 -9.59 14.06 -2.36
CA ASN A 186 -9.68 12.91 -1.46
C ASN A 186 -8.31 12.48 -0.91
N THR A 187 -7.23 12.60 -1.70
CA THR A 187 -5.87 12.34 -1.20
C THR A 187 -5.50 13.30 -0.06
N LEU A 188 -5.86 14.59 -0.19
CA LEU A 188 -5.64 15.57 0.88
C LEU A 188 -6.48 15.25 2.13
N ILE A 189 -7.73 14.82 1.94
CA ILE A 189 -8.57 14.37 3.06
C ILE A 189 -7.94 13.13 3.73
N PHE A 190 -7.39 12.17 2.98
CA PHE A 190 -6.68 11.03 3.56
C PHE A 190 -5.46 11.46 4.36
N CYS A 191 -4.65 12.40 3.90
CA CYS A 191 -3.52 12.92 4.66
C CYS A 191 -3.93 13.44 6.05
N PHE A 192 -5.09 14.05 6.15
CA PHE A 192 -5.65 14.49 7.43
C PHE A 192 -6.26 13.33 8.22
N SER A 193 -7.07 12.49 7.55
CA SER A 193 -7.80 11.38 8.19
C SER A 193 -6.89 10.41 8.91
N ILE A 194 -5.76 10.03 8.29
CA ILE A 194 -4.84 9.03 8.85
C ILE A 194 -4.22 9.47 10.17
N ILE A 195 -3.98 10.78 10.33
CA ILE A 195 -3.46 11.36 11.56
C ILE A 195 -4.57 11.51 12.60
N TYR A 196 -5.70 12.09 12.19
CA TYR A 196 -6.82 12.40 13.07
C TYR A 196 -7.46 11.14 13.68
N LEU A 197 -7.65 10.09 12.89
CA LEU A 197 -8.30 8.85 13.33
C LEU A 197 -7.42 7.98 14.25
N GLY A 198 -6.15 8.35 14.44
CA GLY A 198 -5.25 7.62 15.33
C GLY A 198 -4.66 6.35 14.74
N ILE A 199 -4.53 6.30 13.41
CA ILE A 199 -4.12 5.08 12.70
C ILE A 199 -2.67 5.15 12.24
N HIS A 200 -2.22 6.32 11.79
CA HIS A 200 -0.93 6.49 11.17
C HIS A 200 -0.12 7.63 11.79
N TRP A 201 1.16 7.62 11.52
CA TRP A 201 2.12 8.66 11.86
C TRP A 201 2.16 9.72 10.75
N ILE A 202 2.61 10.93 11.07
CA ILE A 202 2.78 12.00 10.05
C ILE A 202 3.82 11.59 9.01
N LEU A 203 4.85 10.84 9.41
CA LEU A 203 5.89 10.30 8.53
C LEU A 203 5.33 9.38 7.45
N ASP A 204 4.14 8.82 7.65
CA ASP A 204 3.45 8.02 6.63
C ASP A 204 3.10 8.79 5.37
N ILE A 205 2.88 10.09 5.51
CA ILE A 205 2.56 10.94 4.36
C ILE A 205 3.73 10.98 3.37
N PRO A 206 4.93 11.46 3.75
CA PRO A 206 6.05 11.49 2.83
C PRO A 206 6.48 10.09 2.34
N LEU A 207 6.40 9.06 3.19
CA LEU A 207 6.73 7.70 2.78
C LEU A 207 5.69 7.12 1.82
N GLY A 208 4.41 7.36 2.04
CA GLY A 208 3.34 6.98 1.11
C GLY A 208 3.50 7.68 -0.25
N LEU A 209 3.79 8.98 -0.26
CA LEU A 209 4.09 9.74 -1.49
C LEU A 209 5.32 9.17 -2.21
N LEU A 210 6.38 8.81 -1.48
CA LEU A 210 7.59 8.24 -2.05
C LEU A 210 7.32 6.90 -2.73
N ILE A 211 6.64 5.98 -2.04
CA ILE A 211 6.33 4.64 -2.57
C ILE A 211 5.37 4.73 -3.75
N GLY A 212 4.29 5.50 -3.62
CA GLY A 212 3.35 5.74 -4.71
C GLY A 212 4.02 6.40 -5.92
N GLY A 213 4.91 7.36 -5.68
CA GLY A 213 5.67 8.06 -6.71
C GLY A 213 6.66 7.17 -7.44
N ILE A 214 7.48 6.42 -6.70
CA ILE A 214 8.44 5.48 -7.29
C ILE A 214 7.71 4.39 -8.07
N GLY A 215 6.64 3.83 -7.51
CA GLY A 215 5.82 2.83 -8.19
C GLY A 215 5.24 3.36 -9.50
N ALA A 216 4.63 4.53 -9.48
CA ALA A 216 4.06 5.17 -10.67
C ALA A 216 5.11 5.46 -11.75
N LEU A 217 6.27 6.01 -11.38
CA LEU A 217 7.38 6.24 -12.31
C LEU A 217 7.90 4.92 -12.89
N PHE A 218 8.13 3.92 -12.06
CA PHE A 218 8.59 2.61 -12.52
C PHE A 218 7.62 2.00 -13.53
N ILE A 219 6.32 1.96 -13.21
CA ILE A 219 5.30 1.43 -14.12
C ILE A 219 5.19 2.25 -15.39
N HIS A 220 5.26 3.58 -15.29
CA HIS A 220 5.21 4.47 -16.46
C HIS A 220 6.32 4.15 -17.48
N TYR A 221 7.53 3.87 -17.01
CA TYR A 221 8.67 3.54 -17.89
C TYR A 221 8.72 2.07 -18.34
N ILE A 222 8.24 1.15 -17.51
CA ILE A 222 8.35 -0.29 -17.80
C ILE A 222 7.17 -0.82 -18.63
N GLN A 223 5.94 -0.38 -18.32
CA GLN A 223 4.73 -0.89 -18.97
C GLN A 223 4.75 -0.76 -20.50
N PRO A 224 5.20 0.35 -21.12
CA PRO A 224 5.26 0.44 -22.58
C PRO A 224 6.23 -0.57 -23.21
N ARG A 225 7.32 -0.88 -22.50
CA ARG A 225 8.31 -1.89 -22.96
C ARG A 225 7.73 -3.29 -22.91
N LEU A 226 7.07 -3.64 -21.79
CA LEU A 226 6.38 -4.91 -21.64
C LEU A 226 5.28 -5.07 -22.70
N ARG A 227 4.47 -4.04 -22.91
CA ARG A 227 3.38 -4.03 -23.88
C ARG A 227 3.87 -4.21 -25.32
N ASN A 228 4.95 -3.54 -25.68
CA ASN A 228 5.55 -3.70 -27.02
C ASN A 228 6.07 -5.12 -27.21
N ASP A 229 6.73 -5.67 -26.21
CA ASP A 229 7.25 -7.03 -26.26
C ASP A 229 6.11 -8.06 -26.38
N PHE A 230 5.00 -7.92 -25.64
CA PHE A 230 3.80 -8.77 -25.77
C PHE A 230 3.03 -8.55 -27.07
N GLY A 231 2.96 -7.32 -27.57
CA GLY A 231 2.36 -7.00 -28.87
C GLY A 231 3.07 -7.67 -30.03
N ASP A 232 4.38 -7.70 -29.98
CA ASP A 232 5.23 -8.37 -30.96
C ASP A 232 5.16 -9.90 -30.87
N TRP A 233 4.82 -10.48 -29.72
CA TRP A 233 4.61 -11.91 -29.59
C TRP A 233 3.47 -12.43 -30.47
N LYS A 234 2.39 -11.68 -30.63
CA LYS A 234 1.32 -11.99 -31.61
C LYS A 234 1.77 -11.88 -33.06
N LYS A 235 2.89 -11.19 -33.32
CA LYS A 235 3.46 -10.97 -34.67
C LYS A 235 4.67 -11.87 -35.00
N GLY A 236 4.94 -12.90 -34.16
CA GLY A 236 6.07 -13.81 -34.39
C GLY A 236 7.38 -13.29 -33.79
N LEU A 237 7.45 -13.14 -32.48
CA LEU A 237 8.65 -12.78 -31.73
C LEU A 237 9.83 -13.68 -32.05
N SER A 238 11.01 -13.06 -32.20
CA SER A 238 12.25 -13.81 -32.22
C SER A 238 12.43 -14.59 -30.91
N LYS A 239 12.86 -15.85 -30.98
CA LYS A 239 13.15 -16.71 -29.81
C LYS A 239 14.03 -16.03 -28.77
N ALA A 240 14.88 -15.07 -29.17
CA ALA A 240 15.75 -14.30 -28.29
C ALA A 240 14.99 -13.33 -27.36
N LYS A 241 13.94 -12.66 -27.84
CA LYS A 241 13.12 -11.75 -27.01
C LYS A 241 12.29 -12.52 -25.98
N VAL A 242 11.67 -13.64 -26.39
CA VAL A 242 10.94 -14.54 -25.46
C VAL A 242 11.89 -15.06 -24.38
N LYS A 243 13.09 -15.50 -24.77
CA LYS A 243 14.11 -16.00 -23.81
C LYS A 243 14.52 -14.93 -22.80
N ARG A 244 14.68 -13.66 -23.25
CA ARG A 244 15.00 -12.55 -22.34
C ARG A 244 13.87 -12.29 -21.33
N HIS A 245 12.61 -12.31 -21.75
CA HIS A 245 11.46 -12.16 -20.86
C HIS A 245 11.40 -13.26 -19.81
N VAL A 246 11.47 -14.51 -20.25
CA VAL A 246 11.45 -15.67 -19.35
C VAL A 246 12.60 -15.61 -18.34
N VAL A 247 13.79 -15.15 -18.75
CA VAL A 247 14.92 -14.99 -17.83
C VAL A 247 14.68 -13.86 -16.82
N VAL A 248 14.19 -12.69 -17.26
CA VAL A 248 13.93 -11.55 -16.36
C VAL A 248 12.80 -11.86 -15.38
N GLU A 249 11.69 -12.39 -15.85
CA GLU A 249 10.57 -12.79 -15.00
C GLU A 249 10.94 -13.95 -14.06
N GLY A 250 11.68 -14.92 -14.56
CA GLY A 250 12.20 -16.01 -13.76
C GLY A 250 13.18 -15.57 -12.67
N LEU A 251 14.06 -14.59 -12.97
CA LEU A 251 14.96 -14.00 -11.98
C LEU A 251 14.18 -13.20 -10.92
N LEU A 252 13.20 -12.39 -11.32
CA LEU A 252 12.35 -11.66 -10.38
C LEU A 252 11.55 -12.60 -9.48
N ALA A 253 10.99 -13.66 -10.05
CA ALA A 253 10.28 -14.68 -9.27
C ALA A 253 11.24 -15.43 -8.32
N ALA A 254 12.46 -15.77 -8.77
CA ALA A 254 13.46 -16.41 -7.94
C ALA A 254 13.93 -15.51 -6.80
N ILE A 255 14.14 -14.21 -7.04
CA ILE A 255 14.49 -13.23 -6.01
C ILE A 255 13.36 -13.12 -4.98
N MET A 256 12.09 -13.04 -5.41
CA MET A 256 10.95 -13.03 -4.49
C MET A 256 10.88 -14.30 -3.65
N VAL A 257 11.08 -15.47 -4.25
CA VAL A 257 11.11 -16.76 -3.51
C VAL A 257 12.27 -16.80 -2.52
N LEU A 258 13.45 -16.33 -2.90
CA LEU A 258 14.61 -16.27 -2.01
C LEU A 258 14.40 -15.30 -0.84
N ILE A 259 13.74 -14.15 -1.07
CA ILE A 259 13.36 -13.23 0.00
C ILE A 259 12.38 -13.92 0.97
N ILE A 260 11.37 -14.62 0.46
CA ILE A 260 10.40 -15.35 1.29
C ILE A 260 11.10 -16.47 2.09
N ILE A 261 11.96 -17.27 1.44
CA ILE A 261 12.71 -18.34 2.11
C ILE A 261 13.68 -17.75 3.13
N GLY A 262 14.44 -16.71 2.79
CA GLY A 262 15.34 -16.01 3.71
C GLY A 262 14.62 -15.45 4.92
N ALA A 263 13.45 -14.85 4.72
CA ALA A 263 12.60 -14.35 5.77
C ALA A 263 12.11 -15.48 6.71
N THR A 264 11.61 -16.57 6.14
CA THR A 264 11.13 -17.74 6.93
C THR A 264 12.26 -18.44 7.66
N SER A 265 13.46 -18.55 7.07
CA SER A 265 14.63 -19.17 7.70
C SER A 265 15.21 -18.34 8.84
N ALA A 266 15.25 -17.01 8.69
CA ALA A 266 15.62 -16.09 9.76
C ALA A 266 14.66 -16.16 10.95
N GLN A 267 13.39 -16.46 10.70
CA GLN A 267 12.37 -16.66 11.72
C GLN A 267 12.60 -17.91 12.57
N SER A 268 12.87 -19.05 11.94
CA SER A 268 13.11 -20.32 12.65
C SER A 268 14.32 -20.22 13.56
N SER A 269 15.41 -19.62 13.09
CA SER A 269 16.63 -19.41 13.87
C SER A 269 16.43 -18.51 15.10
N GLN A 270 15.66 -17.43 14.97
CA GLN A 270 15.37 -16.53 16.11
C GLN A 270 14.38 -17.15 17.12
N ALA A 271 13.46 -18.00 16.67
CA ALA A 271 12.56 -18.74 17.56
C ALA A 271 13.31 -19.74 18.42
N GLU A 272 14.23 -20.50 17.80
CA GLU A 272 15.08 -21.45 18.54
C GLU A 272 15.96 -20.73 19.58
N THR A 273 16.55 -19.59 19.21
CA THR A 273 17.38 -18.79 20.14
C THR A 273 16.56 -18.25 21.31
N ARG A 274 15.32 -17.80 21.12
CA ARG A 274 14.44 -17.30 22.20
C ARG A 274 13.92 -18.43 23.09
N ILE A 275 13.63 -19.60 22.53
CA ILE A 275 13.18 -20.75 23.31
C ILE A 275 14.33 -21.24 24.19
N SER A 276 15.56 -21.31 23.67
CA SER A 276 16.75 -21.67 24.45
C SER A 276 17.06 -20.66 25.57
N PHE A 277 16.86 -19.37 25.31
CA PHE A 277 17.04 -18.31 26.33
C PHE A 277 16.01 -18.41 27.47
N ARG A 278 14.72 -18.64 27.16
CA ARG A 278 13.66 -18.82 28.16
C ARG A 278 13.79 -20.09 29.00
N LEU A 279 14.31 -21.16 28.41
CA LEU A 279 14.54 -22.40 29.13
C LEU A 279 15.80 -22.31 30.02
N GLY A 280 16.77 -21.45 29.70
CA GLY A 280 17.95 -21.19 30.54
C GLY A 280 17.68 -20.25 31.74
N GLU A 281 16.63 -19.45 31.74
CA GLU A 281 16.24 -18.59 32.87
C GLU A 281 15.32 -19.29 33.90
N GLY A 282 14.85 -20.49 33.60
CA GLY A 282 13.98 -21.27 34.50
C GLY A 282 14.72 -22.16 35.50
N ASP A 283 16.04 -22.26 35.43
CA ASP A 283 16.87 -23.16 36.24
C ASP A 283 17.81 -22.40 37.21
N THR A 284 17.55 -21.13 37.54
CA THR A 284 18.17 -20.37 38.60
C THR A 284 17.09 -19.86 39.55
#